data_ec5937bb0c21cbbc593703a7ed727ffe
#
_entry.id   ec5937bb0c21cbbc593703a7ed727ffe
#
_cell.length_a   1.000
_cell.length_b   1.000
_cell.length_c   1.000
_cell.angle_alpha   90.00
_cell.angle_beta   90.00
_cell.angle_gamma   90.00
#
_symmetry.space_group_name_H-M   'P 1'
#
loop_
_entity.id
_entity.type
_entity.pdbx_description
1 polymer ?
#
loop_
_entity_poly.entity_id
_entity_poly.type
_entity_poly.pdbx_seq_one_letter_code
_entity_poly.pdbx_strand_id
1 'polypeptide(L)'
;VSSKNRIRAIFLDADGVLWPDIGSGGILSGQDHSIQNLGLLSSISSRHYLKIVISNQTYAARKKMSYVKFKLYTHTFFKKLIKQDLIDDFAICYHHPKAKNFLLRKNCECRKPFPNLIDSMIAKHNIIPEKSFLIGDRITDIQSGAAAGIKNLFLIVNPKMLEVNENLSDQPLQNTFMPLKELKEFLLAKELLDEN
;
A
#
# COMPACT_ATOMS: atom_id res chain seq x y z
N VAL A 1 18.44 16.47 -23.96
CA VAL A 1 17.34 15.89 -23.18
C VAL A 1 17.99 15.20 -22.00
N SER A 2 17.92 15.84 -20.81
CA SER A 2 18.46 15.31 -19.57
C SER A 2 17.80 13.95 -19.28
N SER A 3 18.59 12.89 -19.16
CA SER A 3 18.13 11.60 -18.68
C SER A 3 17.71 11.79 -17.22
N LYS A 4 16.41 12.07 -16.97
CA LYS A 4 15.87 12.02 -15.62
C LYS A 4 16.18 10.62 -15.07
N ASN A 5 16.99 10.54 -14.03
CA ASN A 5 17.26 9.27 -13.35
C ASN A 5 15.93 8.60 -13.01
N ARG A 6 15.72 7.42 -13.57
CA ARG A 6 14.56 6.61 -13.26
C ARG A 6 14.72 6.02 -11.87
N ILE A 7 13.69 6.14 -11.07
CA ILE A 7 13.68 5.79 -9.64
C ILE A 7 12.94 4.47 -9.45
N ARG A 8 13.29 3.72 -8.42
CA ARG A 8 12.57 2.51 -7.98
C ARG A 8 11.68 2.87 -6.79
N ALA A 9 10.59 2.14 -6.60
CA ALA A 9 9.69 2.34 -5.47
C ALA A 9 9.32 1.03 -4.79
N ILE A 10 8.97 1.13 -3.50
CA ILE A 10 8.23 0.13 -2.77
C ILE A 10 6.85 0.72 -2.52
N PHE A 11 5.85 0.15 -3.20
CA PHE A 11 4.45 0.48 -2.98
C PHE A 11 3.91 -0.35 -1.81
N LEU A 12 3.21 0.30 -0.90
CA LEU A 12 2.73 -0.28 0.35
C LEU A 12 1.23 -0.06 0.48
N ASP A 13 0.45 -1.10 0.77
CA ASP A 13 -0.88 -0.84 1.32
C ASP A 13 -0.75 -0.30 2.75
N ALA A 14 -1.82 0.30 3.24
CA ALA A 14 -1.85 0.87 4.57
C ALA A 14 -2.41 -0.11 5.59
N ASP A 15 -3.69 -0.49 5.44
CA ASP A 15 -4.40 -1.39 6.35
C ASP A 15 -3.88 -2.83 6.15
N GLY A 16 -3.45 -3.50 7.23
CA GLY A 16 -2.87 -4.84 7.16
C GLY A 16 -1.35 -4.87 6.87
N VAL A 17 -0.77 -3.77 6.37
CA VAL A 17 0.68 -3.64 6.09
C VAL A 17 1.35 -2.69 7.07
N LEU A 18 0.93 -1.43 7.15
CA LEU A 18 1.52 -0.44 8.06
C LEU A 18 0.96 -0.54 9.47
N TRP A 19 -0.32 -0.89 9.59
CA TRP A 19 -1.05 -1.14 10.84
C TRP A 19 -2.05 -2.27 10.65
N PRO A 20 -2.57 -2.87 11.74
CA PRO A 20 -3.56 -3.94 11.64
C PRO A 20 -4.80 -3.52 10.86
N ASP A 21 -5.30 -4.38 9.98
CA ASP A 21 -6.64 -4.21 9.42
C ASP A 21 -7.69 -4.56 10.50
N ILE A 22 -8.20 -3.53 11.16
CA ILE A 22 -9.32 -3.64 12.13
C ILE A 22 -10.68 -3.36 11.48
N GLY A 23 -10.77 -3.55 10.16
CA GLY A 23 -11.93 -3.21 9.36
C GLY A 23 -11.98 -1.72 9.00
N SER A 24 -13.09 -1.26 8.44
CA SER A 24 -13.23 0.11 7.93
C SER A 24 -13.13 1.16 9.04
N GLY A 25 -11.94 1.55 9.42
CA GLY A 25 -11.74 2.57 10.44
C GLY A 25 -10.36 2.61 11.09
N GLY A 26 -9.41 1.80 10.58
CA GLY A 26 -8.08 1.70 11.15
C GLY A 26 -7.43 3.03 11.51
N ILE A 27 -7.39 3.97 10.59
CA ILE A 27 -6.81 5.31 10.82
C ILE A 27 -7.59 6.15 11.88
N LEU A 28 -8.87 5.84 12.13
CA LEU A 28 -9.74 6.66 13.00
C LEU A 28 -9.96 6.06 14.38
N SER A 29 -9.44 4.89 14.67
CA SER A 29 -9.76 4.18 15.92
C SER A 29 -9.25 4.89 17.18
N GLY A 30 -8.50 5.98 17.05
CA GLY A 30 -7.93 6.73 18.18
C GLY A 30 -6.98 5.92 19.04
N GLN A 31 -6.84 4.63 18.75
CA GLN A 31 -5.77 3.83 19.31
C GLN A 31 -4.46 4.32 18.71
N ASP A 32 -3.47 4.42 19.56
CA ASP A 32 -2.11 4.76 19.14
C ASP A 32 -1.77 3.83 17.99
N HIS A 33 -1.82 4.38 16.75
CA HIS A 33 -1.42 3.62 15.58
C HIS A 33 0.08 3.46 15.69
N SER A 34 0.47 2.56 16.60
CA SER A 34 1.80 1.98 16.54
C SER A 34 1.87 1.38 15.15
N ILE A 35 2.56 2.08 14.25
CA ILE A 35 2.93 1.52 12.96
C ILE A 35 3.68 0.25 13.35
N GLN A 36 3.00 -0.89 13.29
CA GLN A 36 3.57 -2.18 13.74
C GLN A 36 4.86 -2.48 12.99
N ASN A 37 5.02 -1.86 11.83
CA ASN A 37 6.11 -2.06 10.91
C ASN A 37 7.00 -0.82 10.73
N LEU A 38 7.04 0.08 11.71
CA LEU A 38 7.99 1.22 11.74
C LEU A 38 9.42 0.75 11.49
N GLY A 39 9.83 -0.35 12.12
CA GLY A 39 11.15 -0.93 11.92
C GLY A 39 11.40 -1.36 10.47
N LEU A 40 10.38 -1.87 9.77
CA LEU A 40 10.50 -2.18 8.35
C LEU A 40 10.64 -0.90 7.51
N LEU A 41 9.79 0.10 7.73
CA LEU A 41 9.82 1.35 6.98
C LEU A 41 11.13 2.12 7.17
N SER A 42 11.65 2.16 8.40
CA SER A 42 12.90 2.85 8.71
C SER A 42 14.12 2.10 8.16
N SER A 43 14.04 0.78 8.00
CA SER A 43 15.13 -0.03 7.43
C SER A 43 15.17 -0.03 5.90
N ILE A 44 14.07 0.33 5.21
CA ILE A 44 14.09 0.49 3.75
C ILE A 44 14.95 1.70 3.38
N SER A 45 16.02 1.46 2.65
CA SER A 45 16.91 2.51 2.19
C SER A 45 16.20 3.51 1.28
N SER A 46 16.05 4.75 1.75
CA SER A 46 15.52 5.85 0.93
C SER A 46 16.45 6.24 -0.22
N ARG A 47 17.72 5.81 -0.20
CA ARG A 47 18.69 6.08 -1.28
C ARG A 47 18.35 5.34 -2.57
N HIS A 48 17.66 4.19 -2.46
CA HIS A 48 17.43 3.30 -3.59
C HIS A 48 15.96 3.16 -3.97
N TYR A 49 15.04 3.40 -3.03
CA TYR A 49 13.62 3.21 -3.23
C TYR A 49 12.77 4.31 -2.60
N LEU A 50 11.81 4.84 -3.36
CA LEU A 50 10.73 5.62 -2.77
C LEU A 50 9.74 4.70 -2.05
N LYS A 51 9.34 5.08 -0.86
CA LYS A 51 8.29 4.42 -0.06
C LYS A 51 6.96 5.12 -0.33
N ILE A 52 6.07 4.49 -1.09
CA ILE A 52 4.82 5.11 -1.54
C ILE A 52 3.63 4.30 -1.03
N VAL A 53 2.73 4.96 -0.30
CA VAL A 53 1.52 4.31 0.21
C VAL A 53 0.38 4.41 -0.81
N ILE A 54 -0.24 3.27 -1.13
CA ILE A 54 -1.39 3.16 -2.03
C ILE A 54 -2.56 2.52 -1.29
N SER A 55 -3.60 3.28 -0.97
CA SER A 55 -4.65 2.78 -0.07
C SER A 55 -6.08 3.05 -0.52
N ASN A 56 -6.97 2.09 -0.25
CA ASN A 56 -8.42 2.21 -0.41
C ASN A 56 -9.08 2.61 0.92
N GLN A 57 -9.16 3.90 1.22
CA GLN A 57 -9.69 4.43 2.47
C GLN A 57 -11.20 4.73 2.38
N THR A 58 -12.03 3.72 2.66
CA THR A 58 -13.49 3.77 2.43
C THR A 58 -14.33 4.07 3.67
N TYR A 59 -13.75 4.50 4.77
CA TYR A 59 -14.49 4.74 6.02
C TYR A 59 -15.61 5.76 5.85
N ALA A 60 -15.34 6.93 5.26
CA ALA A 60 -16.37 7.94 5.01
C ALA A 60 -17.44 7.47 4.00
N ALA A 61 -17.10 6.53 3.12
CA ALA A 61 -18.05 5.95 2.17
C ALA A 61 -19.06 5.02 2.87
N ARG A 62 -18.63 4.30 3.90
CA ARG A 62 -19.43 3.28 4.61
C ARG A 62 -20.13 3.81 5.85
N LYS A 63 -19.60 4.84 6.51
CA LYS A 63 -20.08 5.38 7.78
C LYS A 63 -20.69 6.79 7.61
N LYS A 64 -21.45 7.24 8.59
CA LYS A 64 -21.96 8.61 8.65
C LYS A 64 -20.86 9.56 9.13
N MET A 65 -19.86 9.78 8.31
CA MET A 65 -18.77 10.72 8.57
C MET A 65 -18.67 11.70 7.41
N SER A 66 -18.35 12.95 7.71
CA SER A 66 -18.04 13.95 6.69
C SER A 66 -16.82 13.51 5.87
N TYR A 67 -16.99 13.43 4.55
CA TYR A 67 -15.91 13.13 3.63
C TYR A 67 -14.76 14.14 3.74
N VAL A 68 -15.11 15.42 3.86
CA VAL A 68 -14.11 16.50 3.97
C VAL A 68 -13.24 16.31 5.22
N LYS A 69 -13.87 16.05 6.38
CA LYS A 69 -13.14 15.79 7.63
C LYS A 69 -12.26 14.55 7.52
N PHE A 70 -12.79 13.49 6.94
CA PHE A 70 -12.01 12.24 6.76
C PHE A 70 -10.82 12.42 5.81
N LYS A 71 -11.04 13.11 4.69
CA LYS A 71 -9.98 13.44 3.74
C LYS A 71 -8.90 14.31 4.38
N LEU A 72 -9.30 15.36 5.11
CA LEU A 72 -8.34 16.21 5.81
C LEU A 72 -7.53 15.42 6.84
N TYR A 73 -8.20 14.58 7.63
CA TYR A 73 -7.54 13.75 8.63
C TYR A 73 -6.52 12.80 8.01
N THR A 74 -6.91 12.02 6.99
CA THR A 74 -6.01 11.08 6.31
C THR A 74 -4.83 11.80 5.64
N HIS A 75 -5.07 12.92 4.97
CA HIS A 75 -3.99 13.72 4.38
C HIS A 75 -3.01 14.25 5.45
N THR A 76 -3.52 14.78 6.56
CA THR A 76 -2.68 15.28 7.65
C THR A 76 -1.85 14.17 8.25
N PHE A 77 -2.45 12.99 8.43
CA PHE A 77 -1.77 11.80 8.95
C PHE A 77 -0.62 11.37 8.03
N PHE A 78 -0.88 11.14 6.74
CA PHE A 78 0.17 10.73 5.81
C PHE A 78 1.25 11.81 5.62
N LYS A 79 0.88 13.09 5.62
CA LYS A 79 1.87 14.17 5.62
C LYS A 79 2.76 14.18 6.86
N LYS A 80 2.24 13.75 8.03
CA LYS A 80 3.06 13.57 9.23
C LYS A 80 4.08 12.45 9.01
N LEU A 81 3.68 11.34 8.38
CA LEU A 81 4.62 10.25 8.06
C LEU A 81 5.72 10.72 7.10
N ILE A 82 5.38 11.54 6.10
CA ILE A 82 6.39 12.14 5.19
C ILE A 82 7.36 13.02 5.97
N LYS A 83 6.87 13.86 6.89
CA LYS A 83 7.74 14.72 7.73
C LYS A 83 8.67 13.93 8.67
N GLN A 84 8.35 12.68 8.94
CA GLN A 84 9.12 11.75 9.77
C GLN A 84 10.03 10.84 8.92
N ASP A 85 10.15 11.08 7.60
CA ASP A 85 10.91 10.28 6.64
C ASP A 85 10.51 8.79 6.60
N LEU A 86 9.30 8.48 7.08
CA LEU A 86 8.77 7.12 7.08
C LEU A 86 8.24 6.70 5.71
N ILE A 87 7.67 7.65 4.96
CA ILE A 87 7.23 7.47 3.58
C ILE A 87 7.59 8.70 2.75
N ASP A 88 7.67 8.56 1.43
CA ASP A 88 7.97 9.65 0.51
C ASP A 88 6.70 10.26 -0.11
N ASP A 89 5.66 9.45 -0.35
CA ASP A 89 4.40 9.93 -0.93
C ASP A 89 3.25 8.96 -0.64
N PHE A 90 2.03 9.37 -1.01
CA PHE A 90 0.84 8.53 -0.89
C PHE A 90 -0.23 8.87 -1.92
N ALA A 91 -1.03 7.86 -2.30
CA ALA A 91 -2.25 8.03 -3.10
C ALA A 91 -3.40 7.23 -2.50
N ILE A 92 -4.58 7.86 -2.42
CA ILE A 92 -5.72 7.31 -1.69
C ILE A 92 -6.97 7.32 -2.56
N CYS A 93 -7.67 6.19 -2.62
CA CYS A 93 -9.03 6.11 -3.13
C CYS A 93 -10.03 6.14 -1.97
N TYR A 94 -10.99 7.07 -2.03
CA TYR A 94 -12.08 7.18 -1.05
C TYR A 94 -13.40 6.58 -1.54
N HIS A 95 -13.49 6.20 -2.80
CA HIS A 95 -14.74 5.73 -3.41
C HIS A 95 -15.06 4.27 -3.05
N HIS A 96 -16.37 3.98 -3.06
CA HIS A 96 -16.86 2.62 -2.94
C HIS A 96 -18.19 2.48 -3.69
N PRO A 97 -18.41 1.43 -4.52
CA PRO A 97 -19.63 1.29 -5.33
C PRO A 97 -20.91 1.24 -4.48
N LYS A 98 -20.82 0.67 -3.27
CA LYS A 98 -21.94 0.57 -2.31
C LYS A 98 -21.84 1.63 -1.21
N ALA A 99 -21.28 2.81 -1.48
CA ALA A 99 -21.15 3.87 -0.48
C ALA A 99 -22.53 4.40 -0.07
N LYS A 100 -22.70 4.70 1.24
CA LYS A 100 -23.88 5.42 1.74
C LYS A 100 -23.83 6.90 1.33
N ASN A 101 -22.66 7.50 1.30
CA ASN A 101 -22.43 8.85 0.81
C ASN A 101 -22.47 8.85 -0.73
N PHE A 102 -23.43 9.57 -1.33
CA PHE A 102 -23.62 9.62 -2.76
C PHE A 102 -22.41 10.20 -3.54
N LEU A 103 -21.68 11.16 -2.95
CA LEU A 103 -20.48 11.75 -3.56
C LEU A 103 -19.35 10.72 -3.72
N LEU A 104 -19.34 9.69 -2.88
CA LEU A 104 -18.33 8.64 -2.87
C LEU A 104 -18.83 7.34 -3.52
N ARG A 105 -20.14 7.30 -3.89
CA ARG A 105 -20.76 6.13 -4.52
C ARG A 105 -20.48 6.16 -6.01
N LYS A 106 -19.38 5.53 -6.41
CA LYS A 106 -19.10 5.32 -7.83
C LYS A 106 -18.16 4.15 -8.06
N ASN A 107 -18.28 3.54 -9.24
CA ASN A 107 -17.25 2.70 -9.80
C ASN A 107 -16.16 3.62 -10.37
N CYS A 108 -15.01 3.64 -9.71
CA CYS A 108 -13.88 4.47 -10.13
C CYS A 108 -12.70 3.58 -10.50
N GLU A 109 -11.86 4.06 -11.37
CA GLU A 109 -10.64 3.38 -11.77
C GLU A 109 -9.47 3.59 -10.78
N CYS A 110 -9.63 4.51 -9.81
CA CYS A 110 -8.60 4.72 -8.78
C CYS A 110 -8.65 3.67 -7.65
N ARG A 111 -9.72 2.86 -7.55
CA ARG A 111 -9.85 1.84 -6.51
C ARG A 111 -9.13 0.56 -6.91
N LYS A 112 -8.22 0.06 -6.07
CA LYS A 112 -7.65 -1.29 -6.22
C LYS A 112 -8.81 -2.32 -6.34
N PRO A 113 -8.82 -3.22 -7.35
CA PRO A 113 -7.68 -3.72 -8.11
C PRO A 113 -7.26 -2.90 -9.34
N PHE A 114 -7.86 -1.76 -9.66
CA PHE A 114 -7.40 -0.94 -10.78
C PHE A 114 -6.03 -0.29 -10.47
N PRO A 115 -5.14 -0.12 -11.47
CA PRO A 115 -3.77 0.35 -11.28
C PRO A 115 -3.63 1.88 -11.12
N ASN A 116 -4.66 2.66 -11.40
CA ASN A 116 -4.55 4.11 -11.62
C ASN A 116 -3.89 4.91 -10.48
N LEU A 117 -4.00 4.47 -9.21
CA LEU A 117 -3.25 5.11 -8.12
C LEU A 117 -1.75 4.88 -8.28
N ILE A 118 -1.35 3.65 -8.64
CA ILE A 118 0.05 3.29 -8.86
C ILE A 118 0.59 4.01 -10.08
N ASP A 119 -0.15 3.99 -11.19
CA ASP A 119 0.22 4.67 -12.45
C ASP A 119 0.43 6.17 -12.25
N SER A 120 -0.42 6.80 -11.42
CA SER A 120 -0.26 8.22 -11.08
C SER A 120 1.05 8.51 -10.35
N MET A 121 1.50 7.62 -9.48
CA MET A 121 2.77 7.74 -8.76
C MET A 121 3.96 7.40 -9.65
N ILE A 122 3.82 6.40 -10.53
CA ILE A 122 4.82 6.06 -11.56
C ILE A 122 5.09 7.29 -12.43
N ALA A 123 4.03 7.92 -12.94
CA ALA A 123 4.14 9.11 -13.77
C ALA A 123 4.73 10.31 -13.00
N LYS A 124 4.26 10.54 -11.75
CA LYS A 124 4.71 11.66 -10.92
C LYS A 124 6.20 11.61 -10.60
N HIS A 125 6.71 10.43 -10.27
CA HIS A 125 8.07 10.24 -9.79
C HIS A 125 9.02 9.60 -10.81
N ASN A 126 8.57 9.37 -12.05
CA ASN A 126 9.36 8.70 -13.10
C ASN A 126 9.89 7.33 -12.64
N ILE A 127 9.01 6.51 -12.06
CA ILE A 127 9.35 5.22 -11.47
C ILE A 127 9.50 4.15 -12.57
N ILE A 128 10.38 3.16 -12.33
CA ILE A 128 10.52 1.94 -13.14
C ILE A 128 9.67 0.84 -12.47
N PRO A 129 8.47 0.51 -12.99
CA PRO A 129 7.61 -0.47 -12.34
C PRO A 129 8.24 -1.86 -12.27
N GLU A 130 8.94 -2.32 -13.32
CA GLU A 130 9.55 -3.65 -13.39
C GLU A 130 10.66 -3.88 -12.36
N LYS A 131 11.24 -2.79 -11.84
CA LYS A 131 12.28 -2.78 -10.80
C LYS A 131 11.76 -2.37 -9.43
N SER A 132 10.45 -2.17 -9.32
CA SER A 132 9.76 -1.76 -8.11
C SER A 132 9.09 -2.94 -7.43
N PHE A 133 8.63 -2.72 -6.20
CA PHE A 133 7.98 -3.71 -5.36
C PHE A 133 6.59 -3.23 -4.96
N LEU A 134 5.69 -4.18 -4.71
CA LEU A 134 4.42 -3.91 -4.06
C LEU A 134 4.21 -4.90 -2.92
N ILE A 135 3.81 -4.38 -1.77
CA ILE A 135 3.48 -5.14 -0.57
C ILE A 135 2.03 -4.82 -0.19
N GLY A 136 1.17 -5.82 -0.15
CA GLY A 136 -0.23 -5.69 0.22
C GLY A 136 -0.71 -6.87 1.05
N ASP A 137 -1.88 -6.75 1.69
CA ASP A 137 -2.51 -7.82 2.47
C ASP A 137 -3.69 -8.47 1.73
N ARG A 138 -4.02 -7.96 0.52
CA ARG A 138 -5.17 -8.41 -0.27
C ARG A 138 -4.79 -8.73 -1.72
N ILE A 139 -5.51 -9.67 -2.29
CA ILE A 139 -5.37 -10.00 -3.73
C ILE A 139 -5.57 -8.78 -4.62
N THR A 140 -6.47 -7.85 -4.23
CA THR A 140 -6.69 -6.61 -5.00
C THR A 140 -5.47 -5.70 -5.06
N ASP A 141 -4.55 -5.77 -4.09
CA ASP A 141 -3.29 -5.04 -4.10
C ASP A 141 -2.37 -5.64 -5.17
N ILE A 142 -2.23 -6.96 -5.11
CA ILE A 142 -1.42 -7.72 -6.06
C ILE A 142 -1.91 -7.51 -7.51
N GLN A 143 -3.22 -7.60 -7.73
CA GLN A 143 -3.82 -7.35 -9.03
C GLN A 143 -3.54 -5.93 -9.54
N SER A 144 -3.63 -4.91 -8.67
CA SER A 144 -3.34 -3.53 -9.04
C SER A 144 -1.87 -3.32 -9.40
N GLY A 145 -0.95 -3.95 -8.63
CA GLY A 145 0.48 -3.90 -8.91
C GLY A 145 0.86 -4.58 -10.21
N ALA A 146 0.31 -5.79 -10.46
CA ALA A 146 0.52 -6.53 -11.70
C ALA A 146 0.03 -5.73 -12.92
N ALA A 147 -1.17 -5.14 -12.82
CA ALA A 147 -1.73 -4.30 -13.88
C ALA A 147 -0.91 -3.03 -14.15
N ALA A 148 -0.22 -2.48 -13.14
CA ALA A 148 0.71 -1.37 -13.27
C ALA A 148 2.12 -1.77 -13.76
N GLY A 149 2.35 -3.05 -14.07
CA GLY A 149 3.64 -3.55 -14.56
C GLY A 149 4.68 -3.87 -13.48
N ILE A 150 4.30 -3.88 -12.19
CA ILE A 150 5.18 -4.30 -11.11
C ILE A 150 5.31 -5.82 -11.13
N LYS A 151 6.54 -6.32 -11.14
CA LYS A 151 6.82 -7.77 -11.17
C LYS A 151 7.05 -8.37 -9.77
N ASN A 152 7.55 -7.58 -8.84
CA ASN A 152 7.86 -8.03 -7.48
C ASN A 152 6.68 -7.71 -6.56
N LEU A 153 5.80 -8.70 -6.38
CA LEU A 153 4.54 -8.56 -5.67
C LEU A 153 4.53 -9.46 -4.43
N PHE A 154 4.25 -8.91 -3.27
CA PHE A 154 4.25 -9.62 -1.99
C PHE A 154 2.89 -9.51 -1.32
N LEU A 155 2.25 -10.65 -1.12
CA LEU A 155 1.03 -10.75 -0.33
C LEU A 155 1.38 -11.15 1.10
N ILE A 156 1.12 -10.25 2.04
CA ILE A 156 1.21 -10.57 3.47
C ILE A 156 -0.03 -11.38 3.85
N VAL A 157 0.17 -12.60 4.26
CA VAL A 157 -0.91 -13.46 4.73
C VAL A 157 -0.80 -13.63 6.25
N ASN A 158 -1.93 -13.45 6.92
CA ASN A 158 -2.04 -13.92 8.29
C ASN A 158 -2.02 -15.46 8.26
N PRO A 159 -1.15 -16.15 9.02
CA PRO A 159 -1.09 -17.63 9.05
C PRO A 159 -2.44 -18.29 9.24
N LYS A 160 -3.35 -17.68 9.99
CA LYS A 160 -4.73 -18.16 10.18
C LYS A 160 -5.60 -18.11 8.90
N MET A 161 -5.21 -17.35 7.89
CA MET A 161 -5.92 -17.29 6.61
C MET A 161 -5.40 -18.34 5.61
N LEU A 162 -4.21 -18.87 5.79
CA LEU A 162 -3.66 -19.94 4.92
C LEU A 162 -4.40 -21.26 5.13
N GLU A 163 -4.92 -21.51 6.33
CA GLU A 163 -5.68 -22.73 6.66
C GLU A 163 -7.09 -22.76 6.02
N VAL A 164 -7.60 -21.64 5.51
CA VAL A 164 -8.99 -21.51 5.04
C VAL A 164 -9.10 -21.37 3.51
N ASN A 165 -8.03 -21.08 2.79
CA ASN A 165 -8.08 -20.77 1.36
C ASN A 165 -7.16 -21.69 0.52
N GLU A 166 -7.61 -22.93 0.27
CA GLU A 166 -6.96 -23.85 -0.68
C GLU A 166 -6.96 -23.32 -2.14
N ASN A 167 -7.79 -22.32 -2.47
CA ASN A 167 -7.93 -21.76 -3.81
C ASN A 167 -6.87 -20.68 -4.18
N LEU A 168 -5.91 -20.40 -3.31
CA LEU A 168 -4.83 -19.44 -3.61
C LEU A 168 -3.70 -20.05 -4.45
N SER A 169 -3.67 -21.40 -4.56
CA SER A 169 -2.64 -22.16 -5.31
C SER A 169 -2.77 -22.06 -6.84
N ASP A 170 -3.95 -21.74 -7.36
CA ASP A 170 -4.25 -21.78 -8.80
C ASP A 170 -4.00 -20.47 -9.57
N GLN A 171 -3.52 -19.44 -8.89
CA GLN A 171 -3.14 -18.20 -9.56
C GLN A 171 -1.68 -18.28 -9.99
N PRO A 172 -1.32 -17.95 -11.25
CA PRO A 172 0.07 -17.93 -11.72
C PRO A 172 0.80 -16.71 -11.15
N LEU A 173 0.78 -16.60 -9.83
CA LEU A 173 1.45 -15.53 -9.12
C LEU A 173 2.87 -16.05 -8.80
N GLN A 174 3.89 -15.55 -9.47
CA GLN A 174 5.29 -15.61 -8.99
C GLN A 174 5.43 -14.85 -7.65
N ASN A 175 4.36 -14.84 -6.83
CA ASN A 175 4.17 -13.98 -5.69
C ASN A 175 4.44 -14.79 -4.44
N THR A 176 5.38 -14.32 -3.68
CA THR A 176 5.74 -14.95 -2.42
C THR A 176 4.67 -14.60 -1.39
N PHE A 177 3.90 -15.61 -0.96
CA PHE A 177 3.10 -15.53 0.26
C PHE A 177 4.07 -15.57 1.43
N MET A 178 4.04 -14.56 2.29
CA MET A 178 5.09 -14.44 3.29
C MET A 178 4.56 -13.78 4.54
N PRO A 179 4.79 -14.35 5.73
CA PRO A 179 4.62 -13.64 6.97
C PRO A 179 5.49 -12.38 6.99
N LEU A 180 5.02 -11.31 7.60
CA LEU A 180 5.72 -10.03 7.61
C LEU A 180 7.15 -10.13 8.18
N LYS A 181 7.39 -11.04 9.13
CA LYS A 181 8.73 -11.29 9.67
C LYS A 181 9.70 -11.78 8.60
N GLU A 182 9.26 -12.71 7.78
CA GLU A 182 10.05 -13.28 6.69
C GLU A 182 10.28 -12.26 5.57
N LEU A 183 9.33 -11.34 5.35
CA LEU A 183 9.48 -10.25 4.39
C LEU A 183 10.70 -9.37 4.73
N LYS A 184 10.93 -9.06 6.01
CA LYS A 184 12.09 -8.29 6.43
C LYS A 184 13.40 -9.01 6.08
N GLU A 185 13.51 -10.29 6.38
CA GLU A 185 14.67 -11.11 6.07
C GLU A 185 14.89 -11.22 4.56
N PHE A 186 13.81 -11.39 3.78
CA PHE A 186 13.86 -11.40 2.32
C PHE A 186 14.35 -10.07 1.74
N LEU A 187 13.85 -8.94 2.23
CA LEU A 187 14.25 -7.62 1.77
C LEU A 187 15.73 -7.33 2.10
N LEU A 188 16.20 -7.77 3.27
CA LEU A 188 17.61 -7.72 3.65
C LEU A 188 18.47 -8.56 2.69
N ALA A 189 18.08 -9.80 2.41
CA ALA A 189 18.79 -10.68 1.51
C ALA A 189 18.85 -10.16 0.05
N LYS A 190 17.93 -9.28 -0.33
CA LYS A 190 17.88 -8.62 -1.65
C LYS A 190 18.61 -7.27 -1.68
N GLU A 191 19.36 -6.91 -0.66
CA GLU A 191 20.04 -5.61 -0.54
C GLU A 191 19.09 -4.40 -0.66
N LEU A 192 17.82 -4.61 -0.32
CA LEU A 192 16.80 -3.55 -0.37
C LEU A 192 16.76 -2.74 0.92
N LEU A 193 17.36 -3.25 1.97
CA LEU A 193 17.51 -2.61 3.26
C LEU A 193 18.99 -2.21 3.44
N ASP A 194 19.24 -1.03 4.00
CA ASP A 194 20.58 -0.68 4.41
C ASP A 194 21.00 -1.61 5.56
N GLU A 195 22.17 -2.21 5.45
CA GLU A 195 22.83 -2.82 6.60
C GLU A 195 23.24 -1.67 7.54
N ASN A 196 22.62 -1.62 8.72
CA ASN A 196 23.06 -0.75 9.82
C ASN A 196 24.13 -1.46 10.64
#